data_6bd20ac9738999ecb7fdab7e327b30c3
#
_entry.id   6bd20ac9738999ecb7fdab7e327b30c3
#
_cell.length_a   1.000
_cell.length_b   1.000
_cell.length_c   1.000
_cell.angle_alpha   90.00
_cell.angle_beta   90.00
_cell.angle_gamma   90.00
#
_symmetry.space_group_name_H-M   'P 1'
#
loop_
_entity.id
_entity.type
_entity.pdbx_description
1 polymer ?
#
loop_
_entity_poly.entity_id
_entity_poly.type
_entity_poly.pdbx_seq_one_letter_code
_entity_poly.pdbx_strand_id
1 'polypeptide(L)'
;LLVKGVMHPDDARELQAAGIDGLVISNHGGRSLDAAPTPLSMLPAIRGAVGNDYPLLMDGGIRRGSDVFKALALGANAVMIGRPQVYALATAGALGVAHMLKLLIDELHITMALAGCPRLDTIQRHCLHTPRPLL
;
A
#
# COMPACT_ATOMS: atom_id res chain seq x y z
N LEU A 1 17.96 -4.34 4.34
CA LEU A 1 17.41 -3.38 5.32
C LEU A 1 16.27 -2.61 4.71
N LEU A 2 15.09 -2.54 5.39
CA LEU A 2 13.96 -1.71 4.98
C LEU A 2 13.81 -0.53 5.95
N VAL A 3 13.61 0.67 5.43
CA VAL A 3 13.31 1.87 6.23
C VAL A 3 11.82 2.18 6.14
N LYS A 4 11.19 2.35 7.30
CA LYS A 4 9.74 2.59 7.42
C LYS A 4 9.44 4.01 7.91
N GLY A 5 8.35 4.59 7.40
CA GLY A 5 7.90 5.93 7.77
C GLY A 5 8.27 6.99 6.73
N VAL A 6 8.67 6.56 5.55
CA VAL A 6 9.07 7.47 4.46
C VAL A 6 7.81 8.02 3.79
N MET A 7 7.71 9.35 3.72
CA MET A 7 6.54 10.06 3.20
C MET A 7 6.90 11.15 2.18
N HIS A 8 8.20 11.36 1.91
CA HIS A 8 8.66 12.36 0.94
C HIS A 8 9.53 11.73 -0.16
N PRO A 9 9.37 12.11 -1.44
CA PRO A 9 10.16 11.55 -2.53
C PRO A 9 11.67 11.87 -2.45
N ASP A 10 12.06 12.99 -1.85
CA ASP A 10 13.48 13.32 -1.70
C ASP A 10 14.13 12.45 -0.64
N ASP A 11 13.47 12.22 0.51
CA ASP A 11 13.95 11.27 1.53
C ASP A 11 14.12 9.88 0.93
N ALA A 12 13.18 9.47 0.06
CA ALA A 12 13.25 8.18 -0.62
C ALA A 12 14.50 8.05 -1.52
N ARG A 13 14.85 9.11 -2.27
CA ARG A 13 16.08 9.14 -3.11
C ARG A 13 17.33 9.08 -2.25
N GLU A 14 17.37 9.84 -1.16
CA GLU A 14 18.53 9.86 -0.25
C GLU A 14 18.76 8.49 0.39
N LEU A 15 17.69 7.83 0.85
CA LEU A 15 17.79 6.49 1.41
C LEU A 15 18.23 5.45 0.37
N GLN A 16 17.72 5.54 -0.86
CA GLN A 16 18.16 4.68 -1.97
C GLN A 16 19.64 4.91 -2.26
N ALA A 17 20.09 6.16 -2.34
CA ALA A 17 21.49 6.52 -2.56
C ALA A 17 22.40 6.06 -1.41
N ALA A 18 21.88 5.98 -0.18
CA ALA A 18 22.59 5.46 0.98
C ALA A 18 22.65 3.91 1.01
N GLY A 19 22.11 3.21 0.00
CA GLY A 19 22.18 1.75 -0.11
C GLY A 19 21.12 1.00 0.70
N ILE A 20 20.00 1.64 1.04
CA ILE A 20 18.85 0.96 1.66
C ILE A 20 18.16 0.07 0.62
N ASP A 21 17.82 -1.18 0.99
CA ASP A 21 17.28 -2.18 0.05
C ASP A 21 15.82 -1.96 -0.34
N GLY A 22 15.07 -1.16 0.42
CA GLY A 22 13.67 -0.84 0.12
C GLY A 22 13.01 0.00 1.20
N LEU A 23 11.82 0.51 0.91
CA LEU A 23 11.11 1.43 1.79
C LEU A 23 9.71 0.95 2.13
N VAL A 24 9.24 1.33 3.31
CA VAL A 24 7.83 1.22 3.70
C VAL A 24 7.24 2.62 3.81
N ILE A 25 6.39 2.97 2.87
CA ILE A 25 5.65 4.23 2.85
C ILE A 25 4.58 4.16 3.92
N SER A 26 4.68 5.04 4.91
CA SER A 26 3.87 4.94 6.12
C SER A 26 3.81 6.26 6.89
N ASN A 27 2.61 6.68 7.27
CA ASN A 27 2.40 7.78 8.23
C ASN A 27 2.14 7.26 9.66
N HIS A 28 2.59 6.04 9.98
CA HIS A 28 2.36 5.39 11.27
C HIS A 28 0.87 5.27 11.67
N GLY A 29 -0.03 5.19 10.66
CA GLY A 29 -1.48 5.13 10.87
C GLY A 29 -2.09 6.45 11.35
N GLY A 30 -1.44 7.58 11.08
CA GLY A 30 -1.85 8.93 11.52
C GLY A 30 -1.55 9.21 13.00
N ARG A 31 -0.79 8.35 13.68
CA ARG A 31 -0.56 8.46 15.14
C ARG A 31 0.59 9.41 15.51
N SER A 32 1.54 9.62 14.61
CA SER A 32 2.68 10.51 14.87
C SER A 32 2.35 11.96 14.50
N LEU A 33 1.63 12.17 13.40
CA LEU A 33 1.21 13.49 12.94
C LEU A 33 -0.15 13.35 12.24
N ASP A 34 -1.19 13.91 12.82
CA ASP A 34 -2.57 13.80 12.32
C ASP A 34 -2.75 14.48 10.95
N ALA A 35 -2.07 15.60 10.75
CA ALA A 35 -2.10 16.36 9.49
C ALA A 35 -1.21 15.77 8.38
N ALA A 36 -0.55 14.62 8.60
CA ALA A 36 0.27 13.99 7.57
C ALA A 36 -0.58 13.51 6.39
N PRO A 37 -0.08 13.61 5.14
CA PRO A 37 -0.77 13.06 3.98
C PRO A 37 -0.95 11.54 4.12
N THR A 38 -1.86 10.98 3.32
CA THR A 38 -2.04 9.52 3.32
C THR A 38 -0.88 8.84 2.58
N PRO A 39 -0.40 7.66 3.03
CA PRO A 39 0.62 6.91 2.30
C PRO A 39 0.24 6.64 0.85
N LEU A 40 -1.03 6.34 0.59
CA LEU A 40 -1.53 6.09 -0.76
C LEU A 40 -1.39 7.31 -1.69
N SER A 41 -1.57 8.54 -1.18
CA SER A 41 -1.42 9.76 -1.98
C SER A 41 0.05 10.07 -2.31
N MET A 42 0.99 9.66 -1.44
CA MET A 42 2.42 9.89 -1.64
C MET A 42 3.10 8.81 -2.50
N LEU A 43 2.50 7.63 -2.57
CA LEU A 43 3.07 6.47 -3.25
C LEU A 43 3.47 6.74 -4.72
N PRO A 44 2.66 7.39 -5.58
CA PRO A 44 3.06 7.64 -6.97
C PRO A 44 4.27 8.55 -7.10
N ALA A 45 4.38 9.59 -6.26
CA ALA A 45 5.50 10.51 -6.28
C ALA A 45 6.80 9.81 -5.82
N ILE A 46 6.72 8.99 -4.77
CA ILE A 46 7.84 8.22 -4.27
C ILE A 46 8.25 7.16 -5.29
N ARG A 47 7.31 6.44 -5.91
CA ARG A 47 7.60 5.47 -6.98
C ARG A 47 8.33 6.14 -8.16
N GLY A 48 7.86 7.32 -8.58
CA GLY A 48 8.53 8.11 -9.62
C GLY A 48 9.94 8.56 -9.24
N ALA A 49 10.21 8.74 -7.95
CA ALA A 49 11.51 9.19 -7.46
C ALA A 49 12.58 8.08 -7.43
N VAL A 50 12.18 6.83 -7.10
CA VAL A 50 13.11 5.71 -6.90
C VAL A 50 13.14 4.70 -8.06
N GLY A 51 12.28 4.88 -9.07
CA GLY A 51 12.18 3.96 -10.22
C GLY A 51 11.31 2.73 -9.96
N ASN A 52 11.08 1.92 -11.00
CA ASN A 52 10.11 0.82 -10.95
C ASN A 52 10.61 -0.42 -10.21
N ASP A 53 11.91 -0.65 -10.20
CA ASP A 53 12.51 -1.89 -9.68
C ASP A 53 12.82 -1.81 -8.18
N TYR A 54 12.80 -0.62 -7.59
CA TYR A 54 13.12 -0.44 -6.19
C TYR A 54 11.97 -0.91 -5.28
N PRO A 55 12.23 -1.77 -4.26
CA PRO A 55 11.17 -2.32 -3.43
C PRO A 55 10.45 -1.26 -2.61
N LEU A 56 9.16 -1.10 -2.84
CA LEU A 56 8.27 -0.23 -2.07
C LEU A 56 7.13 -1.03 -1.45
N LEU A 57 7.04 -1.00 -0.14
CA LEU A 57 5.90 -1.48 0.61
C LEU A 57 5.08 -0.28 1.09
N MET A 58 3.82 -0.51 1.39
CA MET A 58 2.95 0.54 1.94
C MET A 58 2.10 0.01 3.08
N ASP A 59 1.93 0.79 4.13
CA ASP A 59 0.90 0.58 5.13
C ASP A 59 0.03 1.84 5.31
N GLY A 60 -0.95 1.74 6.19
CA GLY A 60 -1.88 2.83 6.48
C GLY A 60 -3.10 2.85 5.54
N GLY A 61 -4.27 2.65 6.12
CA GLY A 61 -5.54 2.71 5.39
C GLY A 61 -5.98 1.42 4.70
N ILE A 62 -5.19 0.37 4.67
CA ILE A 62 -5.55 -0.93 4.07
C ILE A 62 -6.56 -1.64 4.96
N ARG A 63 -7.78 -1.82 4.45
CA ARG A 63 -8.90 -2.45 5.15
C ARG A 63 -9.63 -3.49 4.30
N ARG A 64 -9.56 -3.36 2.97
CA ARG A 64 -10.26 -4.21 1.99
C ARG A 64 -9.30 -4.65 0.89
N GLY A 65 -9.65 -5.70 0.17
CA GLY A 65 -8.91 -6.15 -1.01
C GLY A 65 -8.81 -5.09 -2.10
N SER A 66 -9.83 -4.24 -2.24
CA SER A 66 -9.79 -3.10 -3.17
C SER A 66 -8.75 -2.03 -2.78
N ASP A 67 -8.39 -1.89 -1.48
CA ASP A 67 -7.33 -0.97 -1.08
C ASP A 67 -5.96 -1.55 -1.44
N VAL A 68 -5.80 -2.87 -1.31
CA VAL A 68 -4.60 -3.58 -1.80
C VAL A 68 -4.45 -3.37 -3.30
N PHE A 69 -5.52 -3.59 -4.07
CA PHE A 69 -5.53 -3.36 -5.52
C PHE A 69 -5.07 -1.95 -5.89
N LYS A 70 -5.60 -0.91 -5.22
CA LYS A 70 -5.20 0.48 -5.45
C LYS A 70 -3.73 0.72 -5.14
N ALA A 71 -3.22 0.18 -4.03
CA ALA A 71 -1.82 0.32 -3.65
C ALA A 71 -0.88 -0.31 -4.70
N LEU A 72 -1.19 -1.52 -5.16
CA LEU A 72 -0.44 -2.20 -6.22
C LEU A 72 -0.49 -1.39 -7.52
N ALA A 73 -1.67 -0.95 -7.93
CA ALA A 73 -1.86 -0.14 -9.15
C ALA A 73 -1.09 1.19 -9.12
N LEU A 74 -0.83 1.75 -7.93
CA LEU A 74 -0.07 2.98 -7.73
C LEU A 74 1.42 2.76 -7.52
N GLY A 75 1.89 1.50 -7.55
CA GLY A 75 3.30 1.16 -7.57
C GLY A 75 3.86 0.54 -6.30
N ALA A 76 3.04 0.10 -5.34
CA ALA A 76 3.53 -0.73 -4.25
C ALA A 76 3.83 -2.15 -4.74
N ASN A 77 4.90 -2.77 -4.23
CA ASN A 77 5.19 -4.18 -4.45
C ASN A 77 4.42 -5.07 -3.47
N ALA A 78 4.15 -4.56 -2.26
CA ALA A 78 3.39 -5.25 -1.24
C ALA A 78 2.73 -4.24 -0.27
N VAL A 79 1.78 -4.73 0.53
CA VAL A 79 1.12 -3.94 1.57
C VAL A 79 1.31 -4.59 2.94
N MET A 80 1.26 -3.76 3.98
CA MET A 80 1.25 -4.20 5.37
C MET A 80 -0.08 -3.80 6.02
N ILE A 81 -0.55 -4.61 6.96
CA ILE A 81 -1.82 -4.44 7.64
C ILE A 81 -1.56 -4.26 9.13
N GLY A 82 -2.13 -3.23 9.72
CA GLY A 82 -2.03 -2.97 11.15
C GLY A 82 -3.34 -3.25 11.90
N ARG A 83 -4.16 -2.23 12.10
CA ARG A 83 -5.39 -2.30 12.92
C ARG A 83 -6.35 -3.45 12.61
N PRO A 84 -6.65 -3.79 11.35
CA PRO A 84 -7.53 -4.94 11.08
C PRO A 84 -7.03 -6.25 11.67
N GLN A 85 -5.71 -6.50 11.62
CA GLN A 85 -5.10 -7.68 12.22
C GLN A 85 -5.24 -7.68 13.75
N VAL A 86 -5.01 -6.51 14.40
CA VAL A 86 -5.13 -6.38 15.86
C VAL A 86 -6.58 -6.63 16.31
N TYR A 87 -7.55 -6.06 15.60
CA TYR A 87 -8.98 -6.26 15.92
C TYR A 87 -9.41 -7.70 15.69
N ALA A 88 -8.97 -8.32 14.62
CA ALA A 88 -9.26 -9.72 14.34
C ALA A 88 -8.66 -10.65 15.42
N LEU A 89 -7.43 -10.37 15.86
CA LEU A 89 -6.78 -11.08 16.95
C LEU A 89 -7.55 -10.95 18.26
N ALA A 90 -8.00 -9.73 18.59
CA ALA A 90 -8.77 -9.46 19.81
C ALA A 90 -10.14 -10.14 19.78
N THR A 91 -10.75 -10.30 18.60
CA THR A 91 -12.08 -10.88 18.45
C THR A 91 -12.08 -12.41 18.54
N ALA A 92 -11.15 -13.09 17.85
CA ALA A 92 -11.15 -14.55 17.71
C ALA A 92 -9.74 -15.17 17.64
N GLY A 93 -8.74 -14.52 18.22
CA GLY A 93 -7.38 -15.08 18.27
C GLY A 93 -6.79 -15.32 16.87
N ALA A 94 -6.03 -16.39 16.76
CA ALA A 94 -5.38 -16.78 15.50
C ALA A 94 -6.38 -17.04 14.36
N LEU A 95 -7.54 -17.64 14.68
CA LEU A 95 -8.61 -17.89 13.70
C LEU A 95 -9.19 -16.58 13.16
N GLY A 96 -9.35 -15.57 14.01
CA GLY A 96 -9.79 -14.24 13.58
C GLY A 96 -8.82 -13.62 12.58
N VAL A 97 -7.51 -13.71 12.84
CA VAL A 97 -6.49 -13.21 11.93
C VAL A 97 -6.51 -13.97 10.60
N ALA A 98 -6.58 -15.30 10.63
CA ALA A 98 -6.66 -16.13 9.44
C ALA A 98 -7.91 -15.80 8.61
N HIS A 99 -9.05 -15.62 9.24
CA HIS A 99 -10.31 -15.24 8.59
C HIS A 99 -10.22 -13.84 7.95
N MET A 100 -9.69 -12.85 8.67
CA MET A 100 -9.49 -11.50 8.15
C MET A 100 -8.58 -11.49 6.92
N LEU A 101 -7.47 -12.25 6.95
CA LEU A 101 -6.58 -12.36 5.79
C LEU A 101 -7.27 -13.04 4.60
N LYS A 102 -8.06 -14.10 4.88
CA LYS A 102 -8.85 -14.79 3.83
C LYS A 102 -9.83 -13.82 3.16
N LEU A 103 -10.60 -13.05 3.93
CA LEU A 103 -11.53 -12.05 3.40
C LEU A 103 -10.82 -11.02 2.53
N LEU A 104 -9.66 -10.54 2.97
CA LEU A 104 -8.87 -9.54 2.26
C LEU A 104 -8.37 -10.08 0.90
N ILE A 105 -7.92 -11.34 0.90
CA ILE A 105 -7.48 -12.03 -0.32
C ILE A 105 -8.66 -12.27 -1.26
N ASP A 106 -9.81 -12.73 -0.76
CA ASP A 106 -10.99 -12.98 -1.58
C ASP A 106 -11.51 -11.67 -2.21
N GLU A 107 -11.57 -10.58 -1.44
CA GLU A 107 -11.94 -9.26 -1.97
C GLU A 107 -10.96 -8.76 -3.04
N LEU A 108 -9.65 -9.02 -2.86
CA LEU A 108 -8.65 -8.69 -3.88
C LEU A 108 -8.89 -9.49 -5.16
N HIS A 109 -9.11 -10.80 -5.07
CA HIS A 109 -9.41 -11.64 -6.22
C HIS A 109 -10.67 -11.20 -6.96
N ILE A 110 -11.74 -10.86 -6.23
CA ILE A 110 -12.97 -10.33 -6.82
C ILE A 110 -12.69 -8.99 -7.54
N THR A 111 -11.93 -8.09 -6.89
CA THR A 111 -11.56 -6.82 -7.49
C THR A 111 -10.74 -7.00 -8.76
N MET A 112 -9.77 -7.91 -8.74
CA MET A 112 -8.96 -8.27 -9.92
C MET A 112 -9.82 -8.81 -11.06
N ALA A 113 -10.76 -9.73 -10.75
CA ALA A 113 -11.65 -10.30 -11.74
C ALA A 113 -12.53 -9.22 -12.40
N LEU A 114 -13.13 -8.34 -11.61
CA LEU A 114 -13.98 -7.25 -12.10
C LEU A 114 -13.18 -6.19 -12.88
N ALA A 115 -11.90 -6.01 -12.55
CA ALA A 115 -11.00 -5.09 -13.26
C ALA A 115 -10.31 -5.72 -14.49
N GLY A 116 -10.55 -7.01 -14.78
CA GLY A 116 -9.91 -7.71 -15.88
C GLY A 116 -8.41 -7.98 -15.67
N CYS A 117 -7.96 -8.09 -14.42
CA CYS A 117 -6.56 -8.32 -14.04
C CYS A 117 -6.36 -9.78 -13.60
N PRO A 118 -5.92 -10.70 -14.49
CA PRO A 118 -5.80 -12.14 -14.16
C PRO A 118 -4.59 -12.45 -13.25
N ARG A 119 -3.62 -11.54 -13.09
CA ARG A 119 -2.42 -11.69 -12.28
C ARG A 119 -2.08 -10.37 -11.59
N LEU A 120 -1.32 -10.41 -10.49
CA LEU A 120 -0.91 -9.22 -9.74
C LEU A 120 -0.08 -8.25 -10.59
N ASP A 121 0.76 -8.74 -11.48
CA ASP A 121 1.60 -7.94 -12.37
C ASP A 121 0.81 -7.21 -13.48
N THR A 122 -0.44 -7.61 -13.71
CA THR A 122 -1.35 -6.91 -14.61
C THR A 122 -2.09 -5.75 -13.97
N ILE A 123 -1.99 -5.60 -12.65
CA ILE A 123 -2.56 -4.47 -11.92
C ILE A 123 -1.69 -3.24 -12.16
N GLN A 124 -2.18 -2.33 -13.00
CA GLN A 124 -1.44 -1.14 -13.43
C GLN A 124 -2.27 0.14 -13.16
N ARG A 125 -1.61 1.29 -13.19
CA ARG A 125 -2.26 2.58 -12.94
C ARG A 125 -3.49 2.85 -13.82
N HIS A 126 -3.51 2.36 -15.05
CA HIS A 126 -4.66 2.54 -15.96
C HIS A 126 -5.93 1.80 -15.50
N CYS A 127 -5.81 0.84 -14.58
CA CYS A 127 -6.95 0.17 -13.95
C CYS A 127 -7.71 1.10 -12.97
N LEU A 128 -7.13 2.27 -12.62
CA LEU A 128 -7.74 3.23 -11.72
C LEU A 128 -8.33 4.41 -12.47
N HIS A 129 -9.58 4.75 -12.14
CA HIS A 129 -10.15 6.02 -12.58
C HIS A 129 -9.48 7.18 -11.82
N THR A 130 -8.91 8.13 -12.55
CA THR A 130 -8.40 9.38 -11.98
C THR A 130 -9.38 10.49 -12.36
N PRO A 131 -10.12 11.08 -11.40
CA PRO A 131 -10.99 12.21 -11.71
C PRO A 131 -10.16 13.33 -12.33
N ARG A 132 -10.66 13.91 -13.44
CA ARG A 132 -10.08 15.16 -13.96
C ARG A 132 -10.36 16.27 -12.95
N PRO A 133 -9.41 17.19 -12.69
CA PRO A 133 -9.73 18.39 -11.93
C PRO A 133 -10.93 19.08 -12.60
N LEU A 134 -11.93 19.41 -11.82
CA LEU A 134 -12.97 20.34 -12.28
C LEU A 134 -12.26 21.69 -12.47
N LEU A 135 -12.25 22.17 -13.70
CA LEU A 135 -11.72 23.50 -14.04
C LEU A 135 -12.48 24.59 -13.29
#